data_fabea88337221f1c9f2de34e35c6fdab
#
_entry.id   fabea88337221f1c9f2de34e35c6fdab
#
_cell.length_a   1.000
_cell.length_b   1.000
_cell.length_c   1.000
_cell.angle_alpha   90.00
_cell.angle_beta   90.00
_cell.angle_gamma   90.00
#
_symmetry.space_group_name_H-M   'P 1'
#
loop_
_entity.id
_entity.type
_entity.pdbx_description
1 polymer ?
#
loop_
_entity_poly.entity_id
_entity_poly.type
_entity_poly.pdbx_seq_one_letter_code
_entity_poly.pdbx_strand_id
1 'polypeptide(L)'
;MRFFMGFGRLRRTGNAVCRGTARLWRAALRRDAWRAVFLLSFCVWIVCCGTLFRRLYILPKQSDERLAEARSLYRDSSSLPQSISSAASCRSAPEQKKQSFSELQAVNRDVKGWITIPGTAIDNPVLCPPKDQPDYYLTHDWEGNQTKYGSIFLYSGSSAQKNIILYGHSMKDGRMFAPLLNYSEPGFYDLHPVISFQLGSDKAFWKIFAVVKTNTDPSQGEPFNYQKTRFASSKSFLDFLGQVRMRSVLSVPVDLKTSDTLLTLSTCSYEFEGFRTVIFARRLRPGEDAAVDTSGVFRNAGALYPDCWYAKFGGKKP
;
A
#
# COMPACT_ATOMS: atom_id res chain seq x y z
N MET A 1 105.63 19.89 7.03
CA MET A 1 105.55 18.46 6.69
C MET A 1 104.21 17.88 7.08
N ARG A 2 103.53 17.28 6.16
CA ARG A 2 102.14 16.73 6.11
C ARG A 2 101.67 16.04 7.35
N PHE A 3 100.41 16.22 7.69
CA PHE A 3 99.42 15.17 7.93
C PHE A 3 97.98 15.74 7.87
N PHE A 4 97.38 15.55 6.73
CA PHE A 4 95.94 15.63 6.51
C PHE A 4 95.49 14.23 6.15
N MET A 5 94.67 13.55 6.94
CA MET A 5 93.79 12.45 6.49
C MET A 5 92.76 12.07 7.56
N GLY A 6 91.52 12.09 7.17
CA GLY A 6 90.54 11.11 7.68
C GLY A 6 89.33 11.58 8.48
N PHE A 7 88.54 12.53 7.95
CA PHE A 7 87.20 12.79 8.51
C PHE A 7 86.08 12.77 7.49
N GLY A 8 86.12 11.86 6.52
CA GLY A 8 85.17 11.85 5.40
C GLY A 8 84.20 10.65 5.30
N ARG A 9 84.26 9.62 6.19
CA ARG A 9 83.52 8.38 5.96
C ARG A 9 82.41 8.07 7.01
N LEU A 10 82.31 8.76 8.13
CA LEU A 10 81.28 8.49 9.19
C LEU A 10 79.97 9.18 9.00
N ARG A 11 79.86 10.20 8.13
CA ARG A 11 78.59 10.93 7.88
C ARG A 11 77.66 10.31 6.82
N ARG A 12 78.11 9.37 5.99
CA ARG A 12 77.30 8.73 4.97
C ARG A 12 76.50 7.53 5.45
N THR A 13 76.94 6.82 6.49
CA THR A 13 76.24 5.64 7.03
C THR A 13 75.09 5.99 7.93
N GLY A 14 75.15 7.10 8.71
CA GLY A 14 74.06 7.54 9.58
C GLY A 14 72.79 7.98 8.82
N ASN A 15 72.97 8.62 7.64
CA ASN A 15 71.86 9.07 6.84
C ASN A 15 71.14 7.95 6.06
N ALA A 16 71.79 6.82 5.80
CA ALA A 16 71.18 5.66 5.14
C ALA A 16 70.36 4.84 6.13
N VAL A 17 70.80 4.66 7.38
CA VAL A 17 70.08 3.98 8.42
C VAL A 17 68.81 4.77 8.85
N CYS A 18 68.89 6.10 9.01
CA CYS A 18 67.72 6.95 9.31
C CYS A 18 66.68 6.96 8.22
N ARG A 19 67.07 6.88 6.91
CA ARG A 19 66.12 6.80 5.80
C ARG A 19 65.49 5.41 5.70
N GLY A 20 66.17 4.36 6.04
CA GLY A 20 65.65 2.99 6.07
C GLY A 20 64.60 2.80 7.17
N THR A 21 64.86 3.26 8.36
CA THR A 21 63.89 3.20 9.49
C THR A 21 62.65 4.03 9.21
N ALA A 22 62.78 5.27 8.66
CA ALA A 22 61.66 6.10 8.29
C ALA A 22 60.79 5.50 7.16
N ARG A 23 61.37 4.70 6.26
CA ARG A 23 60.61 3.97 5.24
C ARG A 23 59.86 2.78 5.85
N LEU A 24 60.46 2.03 6.76
CA LEU A 24 59.84 0.91 7.49
C LEU A 24 58.70 1.41 8.37
N TRP A 25 58.88 2.52 9.08
CA TRP A 25 57.80 3.15 9.88
C TRP A 25 56.66 3.63 9.03
N ARG A 26 56.89 4.25 7.87
CA ARG A 26 55.85 4.67 6.93
C ARG A 26 55.12 3.47 6.30
N ALA A 27 55.83 2.38 6.02
CA ALA A 27 55.23 1.15 5.50
C ALA A 27 54.36 0.45 6.57
N ALA A 28 54.83 0.42 7.84
CA ALA A 28 54.05 -0.09 8.95
C ALA A 28 52.79 0.74 9.21
N LEU A 29 52.91 2.08 9.29
CA LEU A 29 51.76 2.99 9.43
C LEU A 29 50.78 2.86 8.27
N ARG A 30 51.24 2.68 7.02
CA ARG A 30 50.33 2.42 5.89
C ARG A 30 49.59 1.09 6.04
N ARG A 31 50.28 0.03 6.48
CA ARG A 31 49.69 -1.29 6.66
C ARG A 31 48.62 -1.28 7.75
N ASP A 32 48.89 -0.56 8.85
CA ASP A 32 47.90 -0.44 9.95
C ASP A 32 46.73 0.49 9.58
N ALA A 33 46.97 1.54 8.77
CA ALA A 33 45.91 2.36 8.19
C ALA A 33 45.02 1.55 7.24
N TRP A 34 45.55 0.69 6.38
CA TRP A 34 44.75 -0.20 5.54
C TRP A 34 43.95 -1.22 6.32
N ARG A 35 44.51 -1.77 7.42
CA ARG A 35 43.78 -2.65 8.33
C ARG A 35 42.62 -1.94 9.00
N ALA A 36 42.83 -0.71 9.46
CA ALA A 36 41.79 0.12 10.05
C ALA A 36 40.66 0.43 9.03
N VAL A 37 41.01 0.78 7.80
CA VAL A 37 40.04 1.01 6.71
C VAL A 37 39.25 -0.28 6.40
N PHE A 38 39.94 -1.44 6.34
CA PHE A 38 39.29 -2.72 6.10
C PHE A 38 38.31 -3.07 7.22
N LEU A 39 38.69 -2.91 8.49
CA LEU A 39 37.81 -3.18 9.62
C LEU A 39 36.61 -2.24 9.63
N LEU A 40 36.80 -0.95 9.37
CA LEU A 40 35.73 0.01 9.26
C LEU A 40 34.74 -0.35 8.15
N SER A 41 35.29 -0.68 6.96
CA SER A 41 34.47 -1.11 5.82
C SER A 41 33.69 -2.39 6.11
N PHE A 42 34.31 -3.35 6.82
CA PHE A 42 33.66 -4.58 7.23
C PHE A 42 32.54 -4.34 8.25
N CYS A 43 32.74 -3.43 9.22
CA CYS A 43 31.71 -3.03 10.15
C CYS A 43 30.51 -2.36 9.42
N VAL A 44 30.80 -1.46 8.49
CA VAL A 44 29.76 -0.83 7.65
C VAL A 44 29.00 -1.89 6.86
N TRP A 45 29.70 -2.86 6.28
CA TRP A 45 29.07 -3.96 5.53
C TRP A 45 28.14 -4.80 6.41
N ILE A 46 28.56 -5.18 7.65
CA ILE A 46 27.72 -5.90 8.60
C ILE A 46 26.45 -5.10 8.93
N VAL A 47 26.59 -3.80 9.20
CA VAL A 47 25.44 -2.93 9.50
C VAL A 47 24.48 -2.85 8.31
N CYS A 48 25.04 -2.72 7.09
CA CYS A 48 24.23 -2.73 5.86
C CYS A 48 23.49 -4.07 5.67
N CYS A 49 24.18 -5.20 5.84
CA CYS A 49 23.58 -6.53 5.76
C CYS A 49 22.48 -6.73 6.83
N GLY A 50 22.74 -6.32 8.06
CA GLY A 50 21.76 -6.40 9.15
C GLY A 50 20.53 -5.53 8.90
N THR A 51 20.69 -4.31 8.38
CA THR A 51 19.58 -3.43 8.02
C THR A 51 18.77 -3.97 6.84
N LEU A 52 19.42 -4.55 5.84
CA LEU A 52 18.76 -5.21 4.71
C LEU A 52 17.97 -6.44 5.17
N PHE A 53 18.59 -7.31 5.99
CA PHE A 53 17.93 -8.48 6.54
C PHE A 53 16.69 -8.10 7.37
N ARG A 54 16.81 -7.08 8.22
CA ARG A 54 15.67 -6.55 8.99
C ARG A 54 14.55 -6.05 8.06
N ARG A 55 14.89 -5.31 7.00
CA ARG A 55 13.90 -4.73 6.08
C ARG A 55 13.21 -5.78 5.20
N LEU A 56 13.95 -6.82 4.76
CA LEU A 56 13.45 -7.80 3.79
C LEU A 56 12.80 -9.01 4.46
N TYR A 57 13.18 -9.35 5.70
CA TYR A 57 12.70 -10.55 6.38
C TYR A 57 11.92 -10.26 7.67
N ILE A 58 12.50 -9.47 8.58
CA ILE A 58 11.91 -9.30 9.91
C ILE A 58 10.63 -8.48 9.84
N LEU A 59 10.68 -7.30 9.21
CA LEU A 59 9.51 -6.41 9.16
C LEU A 59 8.31 -6.98 8.41
N PRO A 60 8.48 -7.63 7.22
CA PRO A 60 7.37 -8.31 6.56
C PRO A 60 6.74 -9.40 7.41
N LYS A 61 7.57 -10.26 8.01
CA LYS A 61 7.10 -11.36 8.86
C LYS A 61 6.30 -10.85 10.07
N GLN A 62 6.79 -9.83 10.77
CA GLN A 62 6.07 -9.21 11.88
C GLN A 62 4.72 -8.62 11.43
N SER A 63 4.67 -7.99 10.26
CA SER A 63 3.41 -7.48 9.72
C SER A 63 2.41 -8.60 9.44
N ASP A 64 2.87 -9.72 8.87
CA ASP A 64 2.00 -10.88 8.60
C ASP A 64 1.50 -11.54 9.89
N GLU A 65 2.35 -11.67 10.90
CA GLU A 65 2.00 -12.23 12.21
C GLU A 65 0.91 -11.39 12.90
N ARG A 66 1.07 -10.06 12.91
CA ARG A 66 0.06 -9.14 13.49
C ARG A 66 -1.27 -9.16 12.72
N LEU A 67 -1.22 -9.23 11.39
CA LEU A 67 -2.43 -9.38 10.60
C LEU A 67 -3.09 -10.75 10.79
N ALA A 68 -2.31 -11.82 10.98
CA ALA A 68 -2.84 -13.14 11.30
C ALA A 68 -3.52 -13.14 12.68
N GLU A 69 -2.98 -12.42 13.66
CA GLU A 69 -3.61 -12.20 14.96
C GLU A 69 -4.93 -11.44 14.80
N ALA A 70 -4.94 -10.31 14.09
CA ALA A 70 -6.18 -9.58 13.82
C ALA A 70 -7.25 -10.46 13.14
N ARG A 71 -6.86 -11.30 12.18
CA ARG A 71 -7.74 -12.26 11.51
C ARG A 71 -8.28 -13.33 12.46
N SER A 72 -7.48 -13.78 13.42
CA SER A 72 -7.92 -14.76 14.41
C SER A 72 -8.97 -14.20 15.37
N LEU A 73 -8.83 -12.91 15.71
CA LEU A 73 -9.82 -12.17 16.52
C LEU A 73 -11.07 -11.81 15.71
N TYR A 74 -10.91 -11.51 14.42
CA TYR A 74 -12.01 -11.31 13.49
C TYR A 74 -12.45 -12.64 12.90
N ARG A 75 -13.23 -13.41 13.64
CA ARG A 75 -13.80 -14.68 13.15
C ARG A 75 -14.93 -14.39 12.19
N ASP A 76 -14.65 -14.41 10.89
CA ASP A 76 -15.68 -14.37 9.86
C ASP A 76 -16.35 -15.74 9.73
N SER A 77 -17.56 -15.87 10.24
CA SER A 77 -18.42 -17.06 10.01
C SER A 77 -19.18 -17.00 8.68
N SER A 78 -18.95 -15.99 7.84
CA SER A 78 -19.58 -15.90 6.52
C SER A 78 -18.64 -16.46 5.45
N SER A 79 -18.63 -17.79 5.27
CA SER A 79 -18.33 -18.37 3.96
C SER A 79 -19.28 -17.74 2.94
N LEU A 80 -18.72 -17.20 1.82
CA LEU A 80 -19.50 -16.99 0.60
C LEU A 80 -20.37 -18.22 0.37
N PRO A 81 -21.65 -18.07 -0.01
CA PRO A 81 -22.40 -19.21 -0.49
C PRO A 81 -21.64 -19.75 -1.70
N GLN A 82 -20.96 -20.88 -1.53
CA GLN A 82 -20.52 -21.70 -2.64
C GLN A 82 -21.81 -22.19 -3.33
N SER A 83 -22.26 -21.44 -4.31
CA SER A 83 -23.19 -21.95 -5.28
C SER A 83 -22.46 -23.05 -6.08
N ILE A 84 -23.09 -24.20 -6.09
CA ILE A 84 -22.84 -25.37 -6.92
C ILE A 84 -22.16 -26.52 -6.17
N SER A 85 -22.94 -27.32 -5.42
CA SER A 85 -23.21 -28.71 -5.72
C SER A 85 -24.12 -29.34 -4.66
N SER A 86 -25.19 -29.93 -5.18
CA SER A 86 -26.04 -31.00 -4.65
C SER A 86 -26.79 -30.83 -3.35
N ALA A 87 -28.08 -30.97 -3.53
CA ALA A 87 -29.15 -31.21 -2.57
C ALA A 87 -28.77 -32.18 -1.44
N ALA A 88 -29.08 -31.80 -0.21
CA ALA A 88 -29.92 -32.57 0.72
C ALA A 88 -29.82 -32.01 2.14
N SER A 89 -30.97 -31.95 2.76
CA SER A 89 -31.25 -32.01 4.19
C SER A 89 -31.28 -30.69 4.99
N CYS A 90 -32.49 -30.21 5.15
CA CYS A 90 -32.95 -29.37 6.27
C CYS A 90 -32.49 -29.96 7.61
N ARG A 91 -31.61 -29.24 8.29
CA ARG A 91 -31.50 -29.28 9.75
C ARG A 91 -31.15 -27.86 10.25
N SER A 92 -31.89 -27.45 11.28
CA SER A 92 -31.84 -26.22 12.06
C SER A 92 -30.52 -25.44 11.94
N ALA A 93 -30.61 -24.22 11.44
CA ALA A 93 -29.49 -23.28 11.38
C ALA A 93 -28.94 -23.03 12.80
N PRO A 94 -27.64 -23.17 13.04
CA PRO A 94 -27.05 -22.67 14.27
C PRO A 94 -27.19 -21.14 14.28
N GLU A 95 -27.57 -20.58 15.42
CA GLU A 95 -27.59 -19.13 15.67
C GLU A 95 -26.28 -18.54 15.16
N GLN A 96 -26.36 -17.72 14.11
CA GLN A 96 -25.21 -16.98 13.58
C GLN A 96 -24.73 -16.06 14.70
N LYS A 97 -23.64 -16.43 15.34
CA LYS A 97 -22.94 -15.59 16.32
C LYS A 97 -22.59 -14.29 15.63
N LYS A 98 -23.27 -13.21 16.01
CA LYS A 98 -23.12 -11.86 15.45
C LYS A 98 -21.64 -11.49 15.52
N GLN A 99 -20.98 -11.31 14.38
CA GLN A 99 -19.58 -10.90 14.32
C GLN A 99 -19.42 -9.60 15.10
N SER A 100 -18.48 -9.61 16.02
CA SER A 100 -18.20 -8.49 16.91
C SER A 100 -16.76 -8.05 16.74
N PHE A 101 -16.56 -6.75 16.62
CA PHE A 101 -15.23 -6.14 16.72
C PHE A 101 -14.74 -6.01 18.16
N SER A 102 -15.47 -6.53 19.16
CA SER A 102 -15.18 -6.32 20.58
C SER A 102 -13.77 -6.75 20.97
N GLU A 103 -13.29 -7.88 20.48
CA GLU A 103 -11.93 -8.39 20.77
C GLU A 103 -10.86 -7.49 20.12
N LEU A 104 -11.06 -7.09 18.88
CA LEU A 104 -10.17 -6.15 18.20
C LEU A 104 -10.19 -4.76 18.85
N GLN A 105 -11.36 -4.30 19.25
CA GLN A 105 -11.54 -3.01 19.93
C GLN A 105 -11.03 -2.99 21.36
N ALA A 106 -10.89 -4.15 22.00
CA ALA A 106 -10.21 -4.26 23.29
C ALA A 106 -8.70 -3.94 23.14
N VAL A 107 -8.11 -4.27 21.99
CA VAL A 107 -6.70 -3.93 21.67
C VAL A 107 -6.63 -2.48 21.16
N ASN A 108 -7.42 -2.13 20.14
CA ASN A 108 -7.46 -0.79 19.59
C ASN A 108 -8.88 -0.35 19.26
N ARG A 109 -9.37 0.66 20.01
CA ARG A 109 -10.73 1.21 19.86
C ARG A 109 -11.02 1.85 18.51
N ASP A 110 -9.99 2.16 17.75
CA ASP A 110 -10.09 2.76 16.42
C ASP A 110 -10.45 1.75 15.33
N VAL A 111 -10.41 0.44 15.61
CA VAL A 111 -10.92 -0.57 14.69
C VAL A 111 -12.44 -0.41 14.57
N LYS A 112 -12.91 -0.05 13.37
CA LYS A 112 -14.33 0.20 13.08
C LYS A 112 -14.90 -0.73 12.04
N GLY A 113 -14.04 -1.39 11.24
CA GLY A 113 -14.50 -2.22 10.14
C GLY A 113 -13.50 -3.28 9.74
N TRP A 114 -13.89 -4.03 8.71
CA TRP A 114 -13.08 -5.05 8.07
C TRP A 114 -13.31 -5.03 6.56
N ILE A 115 -12.25 -5.10 5.78
CA ILE A 115 -12.32 -5.17 4.32
C ILE A 115 -11.66 -6.44 3.82
N THR A 116 -12.34 -7.12 2.90
CA THR A 116 -11.82 -8.30 2.20
C THR A 116 -12.10 -8.18 0.72
N ILE A 117 -11.10 -8.42 -0.12
CA ILE A 117 -11.28 -8.68 -1.55
C ILE A 117 -10.89 -10.13 -1.79
N PRO A 118 -11.86 -11.03 -2.00
CA PRO A 118 -11.59 -12.46 -2.12
C PRO A 118 -10.54 -12.77 -3.21
N GLY A 119 -9.62 -13.70 -2.91
CA GLY A 119 -8.56 -14.10 -3.82
C GLY A 119 -7.36 -13.13 -3.89
N THR A 120 -7.35 -12.05 -3.09
CA THR A 120 -6.25 -11.09 -2.99
C THR A 120 -5.64 -11.08 -1.58
N ALA A 121 -4.54 -10.34 -1.40
CA ALA A 121 -3.94 -10.12 -0.08
C ALA A 121 -4.73 -9.13 0.80
N ILE A 122 -5.80 -8.52 0.29
CA ILE A 122 -6.61 -7.55 1.04
C ILE A 122 -7.61 -8.30 1.90
N ASP A 123 -7.28 -8.43 3.18
CA ASP A 123 -8.08 -9.02 4.24
C ASP A 123 -7.62 -8.42 5.57
N ASN A 124 -8.14 -7.22 5.88
CA ASN A 124 -7.55 -6.29 6.83
C ASN A 124 -8.60 -5.60 7.70
N PRO A 125 -8.24 -5.26 8.97
CA PRO A 125 -9.01 -4.33 9.77
C PRO A 125 -9.01 -2.94 9.13
N VAL A 126 -10.12 -2.21 9.32
CA VAL A 126 -10.27 -0.81 8.90
C VAL A 126 -10.40 0.07 10.13
N LEU A 127 -9.52 1.06 10.23
CA LEU A 127 -9.41 1.92 11.38
C LEU A 127 -10.00 3.31 11.10
N CYS A 128 -10.47 3.96 12.16
CA CYS A 128 -10.91 5.36 12.10
C CYS A 128 -9.87 6.21 12.82
N PRO A 129 -9.05 7.00 12.12
CA PRO A 129 -8.01 7.79 12.75
C PRO A 129 -8.61 8.87 13.68
N PRO A 130 -7.85 9.33 14.69
CA PRO A 130 -8.22 10.48 15.49
C PRO A 130 -8.43 11.72 14.60
N LYS A 131 -9.38 12.60 14.99
CA LYS A 131 -9.73 13.79 14.18
C LYS A 131 -8.59 14.78 14.02
N ASP A 132 -7.74 14.89 15.02
CA ASP A 132 -6.55 15.72 15.06
C ASP A 132 -5.34 15.12 14.35
N GLN A 133 -5.38 13.82 14.02
CA GLN A 133 -4.32 13.08 13.34
C GLN A 133 -4.89 12.21 12.20
N PRO A 134 -5.44 12.81 11.13
CA PRO A 134 -6.14 12.07 10.07
C PRO A 134 -5.26 11.07 9.33
N ASP A 135 -3.94 11.27 9.34
CA ASP A 135 -2.94 10.44 8.66
C ASP A 135 -2.19 9.48 9.60
N TYR A 136 -2.64 9.36 10.88
CA TYR A 136 -1.98 8.53 11.90
C TYR A 136 -1.68 7.10 11.40
N TYR A 137 -2.66 6.48 10.75
CA TYR A 137 -2.56 5.11 10.27
C TYR A 137 -1.76 4.93 8.96
N LEU A 138 -1.20 5.99 8.40
CA LEU A 138 -0.16 5.85 7.36
C LEU A 138 1.14 5.27 7.92
N THR A 139 1.41 5.45 9.22
CA THR A 139 2.66 5.01 9.84
C THR A 139 2.47 4.11 11.05
N HIS A 140 1.23 3.72 11.36
CA HIS A 140 0.90 2.85 12.50
C HIS A 140 0.07 1.66 12.06
N ASP A 141 0.36 0.48 12.63
CA ASP A 141 -0.44 -0.73 12.40
C ASP A 141 -1.76 -0.71 13.18
N TRP A 142 -2.53 -1.79 13.04
CA TRP A 142 -3.84 -1.90 13.67
C TRP A 142 -3.80 -1.90 15.22
N GLU A 143 -2.66 -2.24 15.82
CA GLU A 143 -2.42 -2.16 17.28
C GLU A 143 -1.97 -0.76 17.74
N GLY A 144 -1.58 0.12 16.81
CA GLY A 144 -1.03 1.45 17.08
C GLY A 144 0.50 1.47 17.16
N ASN A 145 1.20 0.41 16.75
CA ASN A 145 2.66 0.40 16.70
C ASN A 145 3.17 1.04 15.42
N GLN A 146 4.28 1.77 15.51
CA GLN A 146 4.89 2.40 14.35
C GLN A 146 5.44 1.35 13.36
N THR A 147 5.04 1.48 12.10
CA THR A 147 5.46 0.59 11.01
C THR A 147 5.44 1.29 9.65
N LYS A 148 6.26 0.82 8.71
CA LYS A 148 6.25 1.31 7.31
C LYS A 148 5.02 0.85 6.52
N TYR A 149 4.30 -0.15 7.01
CA TYR A 149 3.13 -0.72 6.32
C TYR A 149 1.86 0.09 6.56
N GLY A 150 1.79 0.80 7.69
CA GLY A 150 0.57 1.48 8.10
C GLY A 150 -0.60 0.51 8.27
N SER A 151 -1.80 1.04 8.15
CA SER A 151 -3.06 0.29 8.15
C SER A 151 -4.00 0.80 7.08
N ILE A 152 -5.08 0.06 6.82
CA ILE A 152 -6.20 0.56 6.02
C ILE A 152 -7.10 1.38 6.95
N PHE A 153 -7.45 2.60 6.53
CA PHE A 153 -8.20 3.51 7.39
C PHE A 153 -9.22 4.35 6.63
N LEU A 154 -10.24 4.80 7.36
CA LEU A 154 -11.31 5.67 6.87
C LEU A 154 -10.79 7.11 6.64
N TYR A 155 -11.15 7.69 5.51
CA TYR A 155 -11.06 9.14 5.36
C TYR A 155 -12.00 9.83 6.35
N SER A 156 -11.49 10.83 7.04
CA SER A 156 -12.19 11.52 8.12
C SER A 156 -13.60 11.98 7.71
N GLY A 157 -14.60 11.54 8.47
CA GLY A 157 -16.00 11.91 8.26
C GLY A 157 -16.70 11.23 7.08
N SER A 158 -16.08 10.25 6.40
CA SER A 158 -16.73 9.54 5.27
C SER A 158 -17.63 8.38 5.68
N SER A 159 -17.51 7.85 6.88
CA SER A 159 -18.18 6.60 7.33
C SER A 159 -19.73 6.60 7.25
N ALA A 160 -20.35 7.76 7.40
CA ALA A 160 -21.81 7.92 7.34
C ALA A 160 -22.27 8.73 6.12
N GLN A 161 -21.44 8.82 5.08
CA GLN A 161 -21.70 9.64 3.91
C GLN A 161 -22.08 8.80 2.68
N LYS A 162 -22.47 9.49 1.62
CA LYS A 162 -22.84 8.90 0.32
C LYS A 162 -21.67 8.18 -0.36
N ASN A 163 -20.42 8.58 -0.04
CA ASN A 163 -19.19 7.97 -0.50
C ASN A 163 -18.29 7.70 0.71
N ILE A 164 -18.11 6.44 1.04
CA ILE A 164 -17.19 5.97 2.09
C ILE A 164 -15.81 5.80 1.43
N ILE A 165 -14.77 6.39 2.03
CA ILE A 165 -13.44 6.41 1.42
C ILE A 165 -12.45 5.74 2.36
N LEU A 166 -11.69 4.79 1.83
CA LEU A 166 -10.62 4.10 2.53
C LEU A 166 -9.27 4.39 1.87
N TYR A 167 -8.27 4.62 2.71
CA TYR A 167 -6.88 4.75 2.32
C TYR A 167 -6.05 3.57 2.80
N GLY A 168 -5.02 3.25 2.04
CA GLY A 168 -4.02 2.26 2.39
C GLY A 168 -2.79 2.37 1.49
N HIS A 169 -1.64 1.98 2.00
CA HIS A 169 -0.42 1.97 1.20
C HIS A 169 -0.46 0.94 0.07
N SER A 170 0.23 1.24 -1.02
CA SER A 170 0.63 0.25 -2.02
C SER A 170 2.06 -0.18 -1.71
N MET A 171 2.22 -1.38 -1.18
CA MET A 171 3.54 -1.90 -0.81
C MET A 171 4.15 -2.69 -1.97
N LYS A 172 5.46 -2.49 -2.24
CA LYS A 172 6.18 -3.21 -3.31
C LYS A 172 6.21 -4.74 -3.11
N ASP A 173 6.01 -5.19 -1.89
CA ASP A 173 5.93 -6.62 -1.54
C ASP A 173 4.51 -7.20 -1.64
N GLY A 174 3.57 -6.48 -2.25
CA GLY A 174 2.22 -6.93 -2.54
C GLY A 174 1.19 -6.75 -1.41
N ARG A 175 1.60 -6.20 -0.26
CA ARG A 175 0.75 -6.01 0.92
C ARG A 175 -0.11 -4.76 0.84
N MET A 176 -1.04 -4.64 1.78
CA MET A 176 -1.98 -3.54 1.95
C MET A 176 -2.84 -3.37 0.69
N PHE A 177 -2.92 -2.18 0.11
CA PHE A 177 -3.68 -1.90 -1.12
C PHE A 177 -2.87 -2.11 -2.42
N ALA A 178 -1.70 -2.77 -2.35
CA ALA A 178 -0.93 -3.08 -3.57
C ALA A 178 -1.73 -3.87 -4.62
N PRO A 179 -2.60 -4.85 -4.28
CA PRO A 179 -3.41 -5.55 -5.27
C PRO A 179 -4.33 -4.64 -6.09
N LEU A 180 -4.69 -3.44 -5.58
CA LEU A 180 -5.52 -2.49 -6.32
C LEU A 180 -4.89 -2.00 -7.62
N LEU A 181 -3.55 -2.02 -7.71
CA LEU A 181 -2.86 -1.61 -8.94
C LEU A 181 -3.14 -2.56 -10.12
N ASN A 182 -3.45 -3.83 -9.83
CA ASN A 182 -3.71 -4.86 -10.84
C ASN A 182 -5.08 -4.71 -11.50
N TYR A 183 -5.99 -3.92 -10.92
CA TYR A 183 -7.31 -3.65 -11.52
C TYR A 183 -7.25 -2.85 -12.84
N SER A 184 -6.08 -2.41 -13.27
CA SER A 184 -5.90 -1.89 -14.62
C SER A 184 -6.02 -2.98 -15.70
N GLU A 185 -5.97 -4.26 -15.31
CA GLU A 185 -6.07 -5.42 -16.18
C GLU A 185 -7.47 -6.04 -16.07
N PRO A 186 -8.20 -6.21 -17.20
CA PRO A 186 -9.53 -6.84 -17.20
C PRO A 186 -9.52 -8.21 -16.54
N GLY A 187 -8.54 -9.07 -16.84
CA GLY A 187 -8.47 -10.42 -16.27
C GLY A 187 -8.29 -10.45 -14.75
N PHE A 188 -7.70 -9.40 -14.14
CA PHE A 188 -7.68 -9.30 -12.68
C PHE A 188 -9.04 -8.88 -12.13
N TYR A 189 -9.73 -7.96 -12.81
CA TYR A 189 -11.09 -7.58 -12.45
C TYR A 189 -12.05 -8.77 -12.52
N ASP A 190 -11.94 -9.60 -13.57
CA ASP A 190 -12.81 -10.78 -13.77
C ASP A 190 -12.77 -11.75 -12.59
N LEU A 191 -11.62 -11.89 -11.96
CA LEU A 191 -11.42 -12.75 -10.79
C LEU A 191 -11.85 -12.09 -9.47
N HIS A 192 -11.88 -10.74 -9.41
CA HIS A 192 -12.05 -10.00 -8.16
C HIS A 192 -13.03 -8.82 -8.27
N PRO A 193 -14.26 -9.00 -8.85
CA PRO A 193 -15.16 -7.88 -9.16
C PRO A 193 -15.91 -7.32 -7.94
N VAL A 194 -15.80 -7.98 -6.76
CA VAL A 194 -16.60 -7.69 -5.57
C VAL A 194 -15.71 -7.49 -4.34
N ILE A 195 -16.05 -6.50 -3.53
CA ILE A 195 -15.44 -6.22 -2.24
C ILE A 195 -16.44 -6.60 -1.15
N SER A 196 -16.00 -7.28 -0.09
CA SER A 196 -16.73 -7.42 1.17
C SER A 196 -16.21 -6.37 2.13
N PHE A 197 -17.10 -5.50 2.62
CA PHE A 197 -16.75 -4.48 3.60
C PHE A 197 -17.78 -4.43 4.71
N GLN A 198 -17.30 -4.51 5.93
CA GLN A 198 -18.08 -4.37 7.15
C GLN A 198 -17.67 -3.09 7.88
N LEU A 199 -18.65 -2.30 8.30
CA LEU A 199 -18.44 -1.11 9.13
C LEU A 199 -19.39 -1.22 10.35
N GLY A 200 -18.83 -1.39 11.54
CA GLY A 200 -19.61 -1.73 12.72
C GLY A 200 -20.38 -3.04 12.53
N SER A 201 -21.69 -3.01 12.72
CA SER A 201 -22.57 -4.18 12.49
C SER A 201 -23.07 -4.30 11.04
N ASP A 202 -22.75 -3.34 10.17
CA ASP A 202 -23.22 -3.29 8.79
C ASP A 202 -22.21 -3.92 7.84
N LYS A 203 -22.46 -5.18 7.46
CA LYS A 203 -21.66 -5.92 6.47
C LYS A 203 -22.36 -5.90 5.13
N ALA A 204 -21.66 -5.54 4.08
CA ALA A 204 -22.19 -5.49 2.73
C ALA A 204 -21.17 -5.94 1.69
N PHE A 205 -21.67 -6.39 0.55
CA PHE A 205 -20.89 -6.58 -0.67
C PHE A 205 -20.98 -5.32 -1.54
N TRP A 206 -19.92 -5.08 -2.31
CA TRP A 206 -19.77 -3.89 -3.13
C TRP A 206 -19.26 -4.28 -4.50
N LYS A 207 -20.01 -3.95 -5.56
CA LYS A 207 -19.62 -4.21 -6.95
C LYS A 207 -18.73 -3.10 -7.45
N ILE A 208 -17.52 -3.43 -7.88
CA ILE A 208 -16.59 -2.48 -8.48
C ILE A 208 -17.14 -2.05 -9.83
N PHE A 209 -17.20 -0.74 -10.10
CA PHE A 209 -17.71 -0.19 -11.36
C PHE A 209 -16.74 0.73 -12.08
N ALA A 210 -15.65 1.15 -11.43
CA ALA A 210 -14.64 2.00 -12.07
C ALA A 210 -13.28 1.86 -11.38
N VAL A 211 -12.23 2.03 -12.18
CA VAL A 211 -10.82 2.07 -11.77
C VAL A 211 -10.21 3.33 -12.36
N VAL A 212 -9.80 4.27 -11.53
CA VAL A 212 -9.35 5.59 -11.97
C VAL A 212 -7.88 5.78 -11.62
N LYS A 213 -7.12 6.33 -12.57
CA LYS A 213 -5.75 6.83 -12.35
C LYS A 213 -5.80 8.35 -12.28
N THR A 214 -5.29 8.93 -11.20
CA THR A 214 -5.32 10.39 -11.02
C THR A 214 -4.08 10.87 -10.27
N ASN A 215 -3.79 12.16 -10.43
CA ASN A 215 -2.72 12.87 -9.75
C ASN A 215 -3.25 13.53 -8.46
N THR A 216 -2.32 13.95 -7.60
CA THR A 216 -2.60 14.83 -6.45
C THR A 216 -1.91 16.19 -6.59
N ASP A 217 -0.95 16.30 -7.52
CA ASP A 217 -0.20 17.52 -7.80
C ASP A 217 -0.84 18.27 -8.98
N PRO A 218 -1.34 19.51 -8.78
CA PRO A 218 -1.93 20.32 -9.86
C PRO A 218 -0.96 20.61 -11.02
N SER A 219 0.35 20.57 -10.80
CA SER A 219 1.34 20.75 -11.87
C SER A 219 1.32 19.65 -12.91
N GLN A 220 0.73 18.50 -12.59
CA GLN A 220 0.58 17.33 -13.46
C GLN A 220 -0.75 17.35 -14.26
N GLY A 221 -1.55 18.36 -14.12
CA GLY A 221 -2.92 18.51 -14.63
C GLY A 221 -3.93 18.65 -13.49
N GLU A 222 -5.14 19.07 -13.79
CA GLU A 222 -6.19 19.25 -12.78
C GLU A 222 -6.51 17.93 -12.05
N PRO A 223 -6.32 17.84 -10.72
CA PRO A 223 -6.62 16.65 -9.95
C PRO A 223 -8.12 16.35 -9.92
N PHE A 224 -8.50 15.10 -10.12
CA PHE A 224 -9.89 14.70 -9.96
C PHE A 224 -10.26 14.61 -8.48
N ASN A 225 -11.22 15.43 -8.05
CA ASN A 225 -11.70 15.41 -6.66
C ASN A 225 -12.58 14.18 -6.38
N TYR A 226 -11.93 13.02 -6.20
CA TYR A 226 -12.59 11.76 -5.81
C TYR A 226 -12.99 11.71 -4.33
N GLN A 227 -12.48 12.64 -3.51
CA GLN A 227 -12.73 12.71 -2.06
C GLN A 227 -14.10 13.31 -1.71
N LYS A 228 -14.93 13.58 -2.71
CA LYS A 228 -16.27 14.12 -2.49
C LYS A 228 -17.16 13.09 -1.80
N THR A 229 -17.55 13.38 -0.56
CA THR A 229 -18.35 12.47 0.29
C THR A 229 -19.84 12.85 0.34
N ARG A 230 -20.18 14.12 0.05
CA ARG A 230 -21.54 14.68 0.08
C ARG A 230 -21.90 15.30 -1.26
N PHE A 231 -23.18 15.24 -1.60
CA PHE A 231 -23.70 15.74 -2.87
C PHE A 231 -24.95 16.58 -2.58
N ALA A 232 -25.01 17.78 -3.18
CA ALA A 232 -26.11 18.73 -2.95
C ALA A 232 -27.43 18.26 -3.56
N SER A 233 -27.38 17.43 -4.60
CA SER A 233 -28.56 16.91 -5.29
C SER A 233 -28.26 15.58 -5.98
N SER A 234 -29.32 14.85 -6.35
CA SER A 234 -29.22 13.65 -7.21
C SER A 234 -28.48 13.94 -8.52
N LYS A 235 -28.69 15.12 -9.11
CA LYS A 235 -27.97 15.54 -10.33
C LYS A 235 -26.48 15.63 -10.07
N SER A 236 -26.06 16.31 -8.98
CA SER A 236 -24.62 16.45 -8.68
C SER A 236 -23.95 15.10 -8.35
N PHE A 237 -24.70 14.13 -7.88
CA PHE A 237 -24.22 12.77 -7.68
C PHE A 237 -24.05 12.02 -9.00
N LEU A 238 -25.05 12.11 -9.93
CA LEU A 238 -24.95 11.52 -11.25
C LEU A 238 -23.81 12.14 -12.08
N ASP A 239 -23.66 13.48 -12.01
CA ASP A 239 -22.54 14.17 -12.66
C ASP A 239 -21.18 13.64 -12.15
N PHE A 240 -21.05 13.43 -10.84
CA PHE A 240 -19.85 12.80 -10.25
C PHE A 240 -19.62 11.39 -10.76
N LEU A 241 -20.66 10.54 -10.80
CA LEU A 241 -20.57 9.18 -11.34
C LEU A 241 -20.15 9.18 -12.82
N GLY A 242 -20.67 10.12 -13.62
CA GLY A 242 -20.26 10.34 -15.01
C GLY A 242 -18.78 10.69 -15.12
N GLN A 243 -18.29 11.61 -14.27
CA GLN A 243 -16.87 11.98 -14.21
C GLN A 243 -15.97 10.81 -13.81
N VAL A 244 -16.43 9.95 -12.89
CA VAL A 244 -15.72 8.72 -12.49
C VAL A 244 -15.62 7.76 -13.69
N ARG A 245 -16.73 7.52 -14.40
CA ARG A 245 -16.75 6.62 -15.57
C ARG A 245 -15.87 7.10 -16.71
N MET A 246 -15.88 8.40 -17.00
CA MET A 246 -15.02 9.00 -18.03
C MET A 246 -13.53 8.76 -17.75
N ARG A 247 -13.14 8.65 -16.46
CA ARG A 247 -11.74 8.44 -16.03
C ARG A 247 -11.41 6.99 -15.79
N SER A 248 -12.39 6.09 -15.84
CA SER A 248 -12.14 4.68 -15.58
C SER A 248 -11.32 4.04 -16.69
N VAL A 249 -10.23 3.39 -16.33
CA VAL A 249 -9.35 2.63 -17.24
C VAL A 249 -10.02 1.35 -17.76
N LEU A 250 -11.08 0.91 -17.08
CA LEU A 250 -11.92 -0.21 -17.50
C LEU A 250 -13.34 0.29 -17.79
N SER A 251 -13.94 -0.22 -18.84
CA SER A 251 -15.39 -0.17 -19.05
C SER A 251 -16.02 -1.34 -18.33
N VAL A 252 -16.87 -1.05 -17.35
CA VAL A 252 -17.50 -2.07 -16.49
C VAL A 252 -19.02 -1.89 -16.53
N PRO A 253 -19.81 -2.94 -16.91
CA PRO A 253 -21.25 -2.83 -17.13
C PRO A 253 -22.08 -2.91 -15.83
N VAL A 254 -21.59 -2.36 -14.71
CA VAL A 254 -22.35 -2.25 -13.46
C VAL A 254 -23.26 -1.02 -13.52
N ASP A 255 -24.57 -1.21 -13.36
CA ASP A 255 -25.55 -0.10 -13.36
C ASP A 255 -25.43 0.77 -12.10
N LEU A 256 -25.76 2.07 -12.24
CA LEU A 256 -25.65 3.04 -11.16
C LEU A 256 -26.96 3.81 -11.03
N LYS A 257 -27.41 4.04 -9.78
CA LYS A 257 -28.63 4.78 -9.45
C LYS A 257 -28.32 5.89 -8.43
N THR A 258 -29.18 6.89 -8.38
CA THR A 258 -29.08 8.00 -7.41
C THR A 258 -29.18 7.54 -5.97
N SER A 259 -29.83 6.38 -5.71
CA SER A 259 -29.96 5.77 -4.38
C SER A 259 -28.69 5.09 -3.91
N ASP A 260 -27.75 4.73 -4.80
CA ASP A 260 -26.54 3.96 -4.45
C ASP A 260 -25.64 4.70 -3.48
N THR A 261 -24.99 3.94 -2.60
CA THR A 261 -23.88 4.37 -1.75
C THR A 261 -22.59 3.84 -2.33
N LEU A 262 -21.53 4.64 -2.27
CA LEU A 262 -20.24 4.32 -2.82
C LEU A 262 -19.23 3.92 -1.76
N LEU A 263 -18.32 3.02 -2.14
CA LEU A 263 -17.08 2.71 -1.45
C LEU A 263 -15.94 3.05 -2.41
N THR A 264 -15.04 3.90 -1.95
CA THR A 264 -13.87 4.34 -2.70
C THR A 264 -12.61 3.86 -1.99
N LEU A 265 -11.75 3.10 -2.69
CA LEU A 265 -10.46 2.66 -2.17
C LEU A 265 -9.37 3.44 -2.89
N SER A 266 -8.49 4.11 -2.15
CA SER A 266 -7.42 4.93 -2.70
C SER A 266 -6.05 4.48 -2.22
N THR A 267 -5.12 4.32 -3.15
CA THR A 267 -3.73 4.00 -2.87
C THR A 267 -2.78 4.75 -3.78
N CYS A 268 -1.51 4.85 -3.37
CA CYS A 268 -0.46 5.38 -4.23
C CYS A 268 -0.23 4.46 -5.42
N SER A 269 0.06 5.05 -6.57
CA SER A 269 0.56 4.34 -7.75
C SER A 269 1.87 4.96 -8.22
N TYR A 270 2.59 4.26 -9.11
CA TYR A 270 4.01 4.53 -9.34
C TYR A 270 4.29 5.13 -10.74
N GLU A 271 3.26 5.50 -11.48
CA GLU A 271 3.40 6.10 -12.81
C GLU A 271 4.07 7.48 -12.75
N PHE A 272 3.73 8.24 -11.72
CA PHE A 272 4.29 9.55 -11.37
C PHE A 272 4.33 9.71 -9.85
N GLU A 273 5.10 10.68 -9.38
CA GLU A 273 5.05 11.08 -7.98
C GLU A 273 3.66 11.66 -7.64
N GLY A 274 3.12 11.26 -6.48
CA GLY A 274 1.78 11.69 -6.06
C GLY A 274 0.62 11.06 -6.81
N PHE A 275 0.86 10.14 -7.75
CA PHE A 275 -0.21 9.46 -8.47
C PHE A 275 -0.98 8.48 -7.59
N ARG A 276 -2.26 8.29 -7.92
CA ARG A 276 -3.18 7.41 -7.20
C ARG A 276 -3.90 6.46 -8.14
N THR A 277 -4.09 5.23 -7.66
CA THR A 277 -5.10 4.32 -8.18
C THR A 277 -6.29 4.37 -7.24
N VAL A 278 -7.47 4.63 -7.80
CA VAL A 278 -8.72 4.79 -7.06
C VAL A 278 -9.75 3.81 -7.61
N ILE A 279 -10.21 2.89 -6.77
CA ILE A 279 -11.27 1.93 -7.10
C ILE A 279 -12.60 2.47 -6.58
N PHE A 280 -13.61 2.47 -7.42
CA PHE A 280 -14.97 2.83 -7.04
C PHE A 280 -15.87 1.61 -7.10
N ALA A 281 -16.57 1.35 -6.01
CA ALA A 281 -17.58 0.32 -5.92
C ALA A 281 -18.90 0.89 -5.40
N ARG A 282 -20.00 0.30 -5.81
CA ARG A 282 -21.32 0.59 -5.25
C ARG A 282 -21.79 -0.54 -4.34
N ARG A 283 -22.54 -0.19 -3.31
CA ARG A 283 -23.16 -1.16 -2.42
C ARG A 283 -24.12 -2.07 -3.19
N LEU A 284 -24.10 -3.36 -2.86
CA LEU A 284 -25.09 -4.31 -3.32
C LEU A 284 -26.47 -3.91 -2.81
N ARG A 285 -27.47 -3.88 -3.68
CA ARG A 285 -28.83 -3.50 -3.33
C ARG A 285 -29.56 -4.68 -2.71
N PRO A 286 -30.59 -4.45 -1.88
CA PRO A 286 -31.42 -5.53 -1.35
C PRO A 286 -31.98 -6.43 -2.49
N GLY A 287 -31.84 -7.74 -2.34
CA GLY A 287 -32.31 -8.73 -3.31
C GLY A 287 -31.46 -8.86 -4.59
N GLU A 288 -30.36 -8.10 -4.70
CA GLU A 288 -29.42 -8.22 -5.83
C GLU A 288 -28.41 -9.34 -5.59
N ASP A 289 -28.10 -10.14 -6.63
CA ASP A 289 -27.03 -11.13 -6.58
C ASP A 289 -25.65 -10.42 -6.50
N ALA A 290 -24.76 -10.98 -5.68
CA ALA A 290 -23.37 -10.51 -5.59
C ALA A 290 -22.54 -10.83 -6.84
N ALA A 291 -22.95 -11.81 -7.64
CA ALA A 291 -22.29 -12.12 -8.90
C ALA A 291 -22.28 -10.91 -9.85
N VAL A 292 -21.17 -10.75 -10.56
CA VAL A 292 -20.98 -9.70 -11.57
C VAL A 292 -20.73 -10.39 -12.90
N ASP A 293 -21.53 -10.06 -13.92
CA ASP A 293 -21.21 -10.45 -15.28
C ASP A 293 -19.99 -9.65 -15.77
N THR A 294 -18.88 -10.34 -15.93
CA THR A 294 -17.60 -9.75 -16.36
C THR A 294 -17.38 -9.88 -17.87
N SER A 295 -18.25 -10.57 -18.61
CA SER A 295 -18.09 -10.81 -20.05
C SER A 295 -18.02 -9.52 -20.89
N GLY A 296 -18.60 -8.42 -20.38
CA GLY A 296 -18.59 -7.10 -21.03
C GLY A 296 -17.50 -6.16 -20.52
N VAL A 297 -16.52 -6.64 -19.74
CA VAL A 297 -15.43 -5.82 -19.21
C VAL A 297 -14.28 -5.74 -20.20
N PHE A 298 -13.85 -4.52 -20.51
CA PHE A 298 -12.72 -4.27 -21.41
C PHE A 298 -11.94 -3.02 -21.01
N ARG A 299 -10.72 -2.87 -21.54
CA ARG A 299 -9.93 -1.64 -21.38
C ARG A 299 -10.62 -0.47 -22.07
N ASN A 300 -10.82 0.61 -21.33
CA ASN A 300 -11.40 1.84 -21.86
C ASN A 300 -10.32 2.68 -22.58
N ALA A 301 -10.26 2.56 -23.89
CA ALA A 301 -9.32 3.35 -24.70
C ALA A 301 -9.59 4.87 -24.66
N GLY A 302 -10.81 5.28 -24.30
CA GLY A 302 -11.23 6.68 -24.15
C GLY A 302 -11.11 7.20 -22.70
N ALA A 303 -10.39 6.53 -21.82
CA ALA A 303 -10.25 6.96 -20.43
C ALA A 303 -9.55 8.33 -20.35
N LEU A 304 -10.13 9.24 -19.56
CA LEU A 304 -9.57 10.57 -19.32
C LEU A 304 -8.52 10.50 -18.20
N TYR A 305 -7.26 10.76 -18.55
CA TYR A 305 -6.14 10.84 -17.63
C TYR A 305 -5.72 12.29 -17.33
N PRO A 306 -4.91 12.54 -16.30
CA PRO A 306 -4.23 13.82 -16.10
C PRO A 306 -3.30 14.18 -17.27
N ASP A 307 -3.00 15.47 -17.45
CA ASP A 307 -2.23 15.96 -18.61
C ASP A 307 -0.81 15.35 -18.70
N CYS A 308 -0.16 15.11 -17.54
CA CYS A 308 1.14 14.46 -17.48
C CYS A 308 1.15 13.05 -18.08
N TRP A 309 0.01 12.35 -18.07
CA TRP A 309 -0.12 11.02 -18.68
C TRP A 309 0.12 11.08 -20.18
N TYR A 310 -0.56 12.00 -20.87
CA TYR A 310 -0.44 12.15 -22.31
C TYR A 310 0.94 12.64 -22.72
N ALA A 311 1.57 13.47 -21.89
CA ALA A 311 2.94 13.93 -22.12
C ALA A 311 3.96 12.78 -22.04
N LYS A 312 3.75 11.79 -21.16
CA LYS A 312 4.68 10.68 -20.94
C LYS A 312 4.40 9.47 -21.84
N PHE A 313 3.13 9.09 -21.96
CA PHE A 313 2.74 7.83 -22.61
C PHE A 313 2.13 8.05 -24.00
N GLY A 314 1.96 9.29 -24.41
CA GLY A 314 1.29 9.64 -25.67
C GLY A 314 -0.24 9.45 -25.57
N GLY A 315 -0.89 9.48 -26.73
CA GLY A 315 -2.34 9.42 -26.85
C GLY A 315 -2.96 10.81 -27.01
N LYS A 316 -4.23 10.83 -27.36
CA LYS A 316 -5.02 12.07 -27.52
C LYS A 316 -5.99 12.17 -26.34
N LYS A 317 -6.02 13.32 -25.69
CA LYS A 317 -7.01 13.62 -24.66
C LYS A 317 -8.40 13.59 -25.28
N PRO A 318 -9.36 12.80 -24.72
CA PRO A 318 -10.73 12.69 -25.23
C PRO A 318 -11.47 14.00 -25.20
#